data_f6032b22c5e03ea2ef56fcb6895c10fa
#
_entry.id   f6032b22c5e03ea2ef56fcb6895c10fa
#
_cell.length_a   1.000
_cell.length_b   1.000
_cell.length_c   1.000
_cell.angle_alpha   90.00
_cell.angle_beta   90.00
_cell.angle_gamma   90.00
#
_symmetry.space_group_name_H-M   'P 1'
#
loop_
_entity.id
_entity.type
_entity.pdbx_description
1 polymer ?
#
loop_
_entity_poly.entity_id
_entity_poly.type
_entity_poly.pdbx_seq_one_letter_code
_entity_poly.pdbx_strand_id
1 'polypeptide(L)'
;MQRTNVPDSGISDPVTPHRAINLVLLAPCLLSLTWFLANISAVKWLLSSFVEISTLYKIVIGFLIVALVVRSTLNSVSAALEEARPLAQPSKRIAFSPNFVLRRYPLLLMLGAGICSIVLQYIIDIKQVTILLFILGTYGLWGLFANPNFWRKNLPIAGLLACILPFNSQFNSGLGLPARVITAQVVEQLLSMLHIGAISSYDIIVLENGIAHVDVPCSGIKTLLVGTLFLLAATWLESRKLSLKWLAVCAANFLMLVSANALRVTVLVLVAQVLKQPMYAEILHVPLGIVGLVCASFLSWLMLQKVSKFAETKKTNFDSQLDSEILKNQPLAKPVVIAMVAVLGVFSQLYHVESQKLAIAPLKFPQQIVSESIPLNASEQRFFGNYPATKTEKKRFVSGNLRGSMLTVASTSWQTYHAPELCFVASGIPVNRIERKQLTPAVTARWLSLKNNQLSATYWLQSRQLTTDNFMSRISSDITHKNHTWVLVSILFDNSINPENDEVQNFATNVYNAVKQSLKGEVNESQTSI
;
A
#
# COMPACT_ATOMS: atom_id res chain seq x y z
N MET A 1 82.98 44.12 -6.48
CA MET A 1 82.35 43.06 -7.34
C MET A 1 81.77 42.04 -6.38
N GLN A 2 80.48 42.15 -6.08
CA GLN A 2 79.73 41.13 -5.36
C GLN A 2 78.60 40.61 -6.25
N ARG A 3 78.66 39.35 -6.55
CA ARG A 3 77.58 38.62 -7.30
C ARG A 3 76.50 38.20 -6.27
N THR A 4 75.35 38.75 -6.44
CA THR A 4 74.15 38.29 -5.70
C THR A 4 73.54 37.06 -6.43
N ASN A 5 73.49 35.95 -5.71
CA ASN A 5 72.75 34.72 -6.14
C ASN A 5 71.25 34.95 -6.01
N VAL A 6 70.50 34.79 -7.09
CA VAL A 6 69.06 34.73 -7.12
C VAL A 6 68.67 33.25 -6.93
N PRO A 7 67.78 32.86 -6.00
CA PRO A 7 67.33 31.50 -5.90
C PRO A 7 66.27 31.18 -6.99
N ASP A 8 66.48 30.07 -7.62
CA ASP A 8 65.63 29.47 -8.66
C ASP A 8 64.22 29.17 -8.09
N SER A 9 63.21 29.89 -8.57
CA SER A 9 61.82 29.67 -8.24
C SER A 9 61.32 28.44 -9.02
N GLY A 10 61.18 27.33 -8.29
CA GLY A 10 60.58 26.10 -8.84
C GLY A 10 59.25 26.38 -9.52
N ILE A 11 59.19 26.17 -10.79
CA ILE A 11 57.96 26.16 -11.61
C ILE A 11 57.10 24.99 -11.15
N SER A 12 56.07 25.29 -10.36
CA SER A 12 55.00 24.33 -10.09
C SER A 12 54.21 24.15 -11.39
N ASP A 13 54.23 22.96 -11.92
CA ASP A 13 53.45 22.58 -13.09
C ASP A 13 51.98 22.98 -12.90
N PRO A 14 51.34 23.65 -13.87
CA PRO A 14 49.92 24.00 -13.79
C PRO A 14 49.13 22.69 -13.89
N VAL A 15 48.51 22.30 -12.76
CA VAL A 15 47.54 21.23 -12.70
C VAL A 15 46.48 21.52 -13.73
N THR A 16 46.44 20.71 -14.78
CA THR A 16 45.59 20.88 -15.96
C THR A 16 44.10 20.90 -15.50
N PRO A 17 43.34 21.96 -15.82
CA PRO A 17 41.94 22.12 -15.38
C PRO A 17 41.01 21.00 -15.78
N HIS A 18 41.36 20.20 -16.81
CA HIS A 18 40.60 19.08 -17.29
C HIS A 18 40.47 17.88 -16.30
N ARG A 19 41.49 17.62 -15.46
CA ARG A 19 41.39 16.54 -14.44
C ARG A 19 40.47 16.90 -13.27
N ALA A 20 40.43 18.17 -12.88
CA ALA A 20 39.57 18.64 -11.79
C ALA A 20 38.08 18.63 -12.16
N ILE A 21 37.74 18.94 -13.43
CA ILE A 21 36.36 18.93 -13.93
C ILE A 21 35.80 17.52 -13.99
N ASN A 22 36.60 16.53 -14.39
CA ASN A 22 36.16 15.13 -14.46
C ASN A 22 35.85 14.51 -13.09
N LEU A 23 36.61 14.84 -12.04
CA LEU A 23 36.40 14.35 -10.68
C LEU A 23 35.16 14.97 -10.01
N VAL A 24 34.85 16.23 -10.31
CA VAL A 24 33.67 16.93 -9.74
C VAL A 24 32.36 16.38 -10.27
N LEU A 25 32.33 15.93 -11.54
CA LEU A 25 31.13 15.34 -12.16
C LEU A 25 30.96 13.86 -11.84
N LEU A 26 32.02 13.16 -11.48
CA LEU A 26 32.00 11.71 -11.27
C LEU A 26 31.15 11.32 -10.04
N ALA A 27 31.29 12.02 -8.92
CA ALA A 27 30.56 11.69 -7.69
C ALA A 27 29.03 11.85 -7.79
N PRO A 28 28.48 12.94 -8.39
CA PRO A 28 27.05 13.06 -8.66
C PRO A 28 26.51 11.97 -9.58
N CYS A 29 27.25 11.65 -10.65
CA CYS A 29 26.85 10.58 -11.59
C CYS A 29 26.85 9.21 -10.91
N LEU A 30 27.88 8.91 -10.11
CA LEU A 30 27.94 7.67 -9.33
C LEU A 30 26.79 7.56 -8.33
N LEU A 31 26.50 8.62 -7.58
CA LEU A 31 25.39 8.60 -6.62
C LEU A 31 24.05 8.35 -7.33
N SER A 32 23.79 9.06 -8.43
CA SER A 32 22.57 8.90 -9.21
C SER A 32 22.46 7.49 -9.78
N LEU A 33 23.53 6.99 -10.40
CA LEU A 33 23.58 5.63 -10.95
C LEU A 33 23.34 4.58 -9.86
N THR A 34 24.01 4.70 -8.72
CA THR A 34 23.87 3.78 -7.59
C THR A 34 22.42 3.79 -7.07
N TRP A 35 21.79 4.97 -6.95
CA TRP A 35 20.39 5.08 -6.54
C TRP A 35 19.43 4.36 -7.48
N PHE A 36 19.56 4.57 -8.80
CA PHE A 36 18.70 3.93 -9.79
C PHE A 36 18.95 2.41 -9.89
N LEU A 37 20.20 1.97 -9.77
CA LEU A 37 20.54 0.55 -9.72
C LEU A 37 20.00 -0.12 -8.46
N ALA A 38 20.10 0.55 -7.31
CA ALA A 38 19.54 0.08 -6.05
C ALA A 38 18.01 -0.14 -6.13
N ASN A 39 17.32 0.67 -6.94
CA ASN A 39 15.86 0.63 -7.11
C ASN A 39 15.45 0.11 -8.50
N ILE A 40 16.26 -0.74 -9.14
CA ILE A 40 16.02 -1.18 -10.53
C ILE A 40 14.68 -1.88 -10.72
N SER A 41 14.18 -2.59 -9.70
CA SER A 41 12.85 -3.23 -9.72
C SER A 41 11.73 -2.20 -9.81
N ALA A 42 11.82 -1.10 -9.05
CA ALA A 42 10.87 0.01 -9.12
C ALA A 42 10.93 0.72 -10.47
N VAL A 43 12.13 0.92 -11.01
CA VAL A 43 12.33 1.52 -12.34
C VAL A 43 11.70 0.64 -13.44
N LYS A 44 11.99 -0.67 -13.44
CA LYS A 44 11.40 -1.62 -14.41
C LYS A 44 9.87 -1.62 -14.32
N TRP A 45 9.32 -1.64 -13.11
CA TRP A 45 7.89 -1.60 -12.92
C TRP A 45 7.27 -0.29 -13.42
N LEU A 46 7.88 0.86 -13.12
CA LEU A 46 7.42 2.15 -13.63
C LEU A 46 7.41 2.19 -15.16
N LEU A 47 8.46 1.69 -15.81
CA LEU A 47 8.54 1.65 -17.26
C LEU A 47 7.45 0.76 -17.87
N SER A 48 7.25 -0.45 -17.33
CA SER A 48 6.19 -1.35 -17.81
C SER A 48 4.79 -0.76 -17.59
N SER A 49 4.54 -0.22 -16.39
CA SER A 49 3.25 0.41 -16.07
C SER A 49 2.98 1.65 -16.90
N PHE A 50 4.02 2.44 -17.25
CA PHE A 50 3.86 3.64 -18.07
C PHE A 50 3.38 3.32 -19.50
N VAL A 51 3.70 2.15 -20.02
CA VAL A 51 3.19 1.68 -21.32
C VAL A 51 1.70 1.40 -21.24
N GLU A 52 1.23 0.81 -20.15
CA GLU A 52 -0.16 0.37 -19.93
C GLU A 52 -1.10 1.50 -19.48
N ILE A 53 -0.56 2.66 -19.09
CA ILE A 53 -1.35 3.80 -18.61
C ILE A 53 -2.23 4.35 -19.73
N SER A 54 -3.48 4.67 -19.36
CA SER A 54 -4.41 5.36 -20.28
C SER A 54 -3.86 6.71 -20.73
N THR A 55 -4.18 7.10 -21.97
CA THR A 55 -3.73 8.37 -22.56
C THR A 55 -4.11 9.58 -21.68
N LEU A 56 -5.27 9.53 -21.00
CA LEU A 56 -5.70 10.58 -20.08
C LEU A 56 -4.70 10.83 -18.95
N TYR A 57 -4.21 9.75 -18.30
CA TYR A 57 -3.21 9.86 -17.24
C TYR A 57 -1.88 10.42 -17.76
N LYS A 58 -1.44 10.02 -18.95
CA LYS A 58 -0.23 10.58 -19.57
C LYS A 58 -0.36 12.10 -19.79
N ILE A 59 -1.54 12.56 -20.21
CA ILE A 59 -1.84 13.99 -20.36
C ILE A 59 -1.79 14.73 -19.03
N VAL A 60 -2.39 14.16 -17.95
CA VAL A 60 -2.38 14.76 -16.61
C VAL A 60 -0.96 14.86 -16.06
N ILE A 61 -0.14 13.81 -16.21
CA ILE A 61 1.27 13.85 -15.80
C ILE A 61 2.04 14.90 -16.61
N GLY A 62 1.84 14.94 -17.93
CA GLY A 62 2.45 15.94 -18.81
C GLY A 62 2.06 17.37 -18.40
N PHE A 63 0.77 17.62 -18.14
CA PHE A 63 0.29 18.90 -17.64
C PHE A 63 0.92 19.32 -16.32
N LEU A 64 1.07 18.41 -15.37
CA LEU A 64 1.75 18.69 -14.10
C LEU A 64 3.22 19.04 -14.28
N ILE A 65 3.93 18.31 -15.16
CA ILE A 65 5.34 18.61 -15.48
C ILE A 65 5.43 20.00 -16.11
N VAL A 66 4.56 20.31 -17.09
CA VAL A 66 4.51 21.63 -17.73
C VAL A 66 4.18 22.73 -16.71
N ALA A 67 3.17 22.53 -15.84
CA ALA A 67 2.84 23.48 -14.78
C ALA A 67 4.01 23.73 -13.82
N LEU A 68 4.78 22.70 -13.51
CA LEU A 68 6.03 22.79 -12.75
C LEU A 68 7.08 23.66 -13.43
N VAL A 69 7.34 23.38 -14.70
CA VAL A 69 8.32 24.13 -15.51
C VAL A 69 7.88 25.59 -15.65
N VAL A 70 6.61 25.84 -16.01
CA VAL A 70 6.06 27.20 -16.15
C VAL A 70 6.14 27.96 -14.82
N ARG A 71 5.74 27.35 -13.72
CA ARG A 71 5.86 28.00 -12.38
C ARG A 71 7.31 28.27 -12.00
N SER A 72 8.23 27.35 -12.35
CA SER A 72 9.66 27.55 -12.14
C SER A 72 10.20 28.71 -12.95
N THR A 73 9.84 28.82 -14.24
CA THR A 73 10.25 29.91 -15.12
C THR A 73 9.64 31.24 -14.73
N LEU A 74 8.35 31.30 -14.38
CA LEU A 74 7.68 32.50 -13.89
C LEU A 74 8.33 33.03 -12.59
N ASN A 75 8.64 32.15 -11.65
CA ASN A 75 9.37 32.54 -10.44
C ASN A 75 10.80 33.04 -10.74
N SER A 76 11.44 32.53 -11.78
CA SER A 76 12.77 33.02 -12.24
C SER A 76 12.66 34.37 -12.93
N VAL A 77 11.62 34.57 -13.74
CA VAL A 77 11.36 35.84 -14.44
C VAL A 77 10.93 36.93 -13.45
N SER A 78 10.05 36.66 -12.49
CA SER A 78 9.67 37.62 -11.46
C SER A 78 10.86 38.03 -10.57
N ALA A 79 11.76 37.09 -10.24
CA ALA A 79 12.99 37.39 -9.54
C ALA A 79 13.96 38.26 -10.39
N ALA A 80 14.03 38.02 -11.70
CA ALA A 80 14.83 38.83 -12.62
C ALA A 80 14.26 40.23 -12.82
N LEU A 81 12.93 40.41 -12.84
CA LEU A 81 12.26 41.71 -12.92
C LEU A 81 12.41 42.53 -11.61
N GLU A 82 12.43 41.87 -10.45
CA GLU A 82 12.77 42.54 -9.18
C GLU A 82 14.26 42.97 -9.11
N GLU A 83 15.17 42.21 -9.74
CA GLU A 83 16.60 42.50 -9.81
C GLU A 83 16.93 43.59 -10.84
N ALA A 84 16.06 43.88 -11.79
CA ALA A 84 16.16 44.98 -12.75
C ALA A 84 15.85 46.36 -12.15
N ARG A 85 15.44 46.45 -10.87
CA ARG A 85 15.44 47.71 -10.12
C ARG A 85 16.90 48.10 -9.78
N PRO A 86 17.33 49.31 -10.13
CA PRO A 86 18.74 49.72 -10.06
C PRO A 86 19.18 49.88 -8.62
N LEU A 87 19.73 48.89 -7.99
CA LEU A 87 20.51 48.95 -6.74
C LEU A 87 20.75 47.57 -6.10
N ALA A 88 21.08 46.53 -6.86
CA ALA A 88 21.57 45.30 -6.23
C ALA A 88 22.55 44.55 -7.16
N GLN A 89 23.69 44.19 -6.65
CA GLN A 89 24.70 43.40 -7.36
C GLN A 89 24.15 42.11 -7.96
N PRO A 90 24.59 41.72 -9.19
CA PRO A 90 24.08 40.53 -9.85
C PRO A 90 24.54 39.26 -9.13
N SER A 91 23.72 38.69 -8.28
CA SER A 91 23.95 37.36 -7.75
C SER A 91 23.53 36.33 -8.80
N LYS A 92 24.49 35.66 -9.44
CA LYS A 92 24.31 34.52 -10.33
C LYS A 92 23.48 33.43 -9.60
N ARG A 93 22.16 33.44 -9.76
CA ARG A 93 21.28 32.36 -9.25
C ARG A 93 21.10 31.33 -10.35
N ILE A 94 22.03 30.40 -10.43
CA ILE A 94 21.84 29.18 -11.20
C ILE A 94 20.86 28.30 -10.40
N ALA A 95 19.69 27.98 -10.98
CA ALA A 95 18.69 27.09 -10.38
C ALA A 95 19.26 25.67 -10.15
N PHE A 96 20.30 25.34 -10.85
CA PHE A 96 21.01 24.06 -10.80
C PHE A 96 22.50 24.27 -10.60
N SER A 97 23.09 23.65 -9.59
CA SER A 97 24.53 23.65 -9.35
C SER A 97 25.09 22.27 -9.73
N PRO A 98 26.08 22.17 -10.63
CA PRO A 98 26.74 20.90 -10.92
C PRO A 98 27.49 20.35 -9.70
N ASN A 99 27.79 21.21 -8.71
CA ASN A 99 28.39 20.80 -7.45
C ASN A 99 27.31 20.25 -6.50
N PHE A 100 27.31 18.95 -6.31
CA PHE A 100 26.52 18.25 -5.34
C PHE A 100 26.91 18.65 -3.90
N VAL A 101 25.95 19.16 -3.17
CA VAL A 101 26.10 19.57 -1.77
C VAL A 101 25.28 18.63 -0.90
N LEU A 102 25.94 17.98 0.06
CA LEU A 102 25.27 17.12 1.05
C LEU A 102 24.45 18.01 2.00
N ARG A 103 23.16 18.09 1.73
CA ARG A 103 22.19 18.82 2.55
C ARG A 103 21.39 17.84 3.40
N ARG A 104 21.19 18.16 4.67
CA ARG A 104 20.56 17.31 5.67
C ARG A 104 19.18 16.82 5.25
N TYR A 105 18.25 17.71 4.86
CA TYR A 105 16.86 17.34 4.56
C TYR A 105 16.70 16.52 3.28
N PRO A 106 17.30 16.88 2.13
CA PRO A 106 17.27 16.02 0.94
C PRO A 106 17.89 14.65 1.18
N LEU A 107 19.01 14.60 1.92
CA LEU A 107 19.69 13.36 2.26
C LEU A 107 18.82 12.46 3.17
N LEU A 108 18.21 13.04 4.20
CA LEU A 108 17.28 12.31 5.09
C LEU A 108 16.08 11.78 4.32
N LEU A 109 15.53 12.56 3.37
CA LEU A 109 14.41 12.09 2.54
C LEU A 109 14.85 10.93 1.64
N MET A 110 16.01 11.02 1.00
CA MET A 110 16.54 9.97 0.12
C MET A 110 16.83 8.68 0.90
N LEU A 111 17.64 8.75 1.95
CA LEU A 111 18.02 7.58 2.74
C LEU A 111 16.83 7.02 3.54
N GLY A 112 16.02 7.91 4.12
CA GLY A 112 14.82 7.52 4.86
C GLY A 112 13.81 6.79 3.97
N ALA A 113 13.56 7.29 2.76
CA ALA A 113 12.71 6.61 1.80
C ALA A 113 13.29 5.26 1.37
N GLY A 114 14.62 5.15 1.16
CA GLY A 114 15.29 3.90 0.84
C GLY A 114 15.17 2.86 1.98
N ILE A 115 15.44 3.26 3.21
CA ILE A 115 15.32 2.39 4.39
C ILE A 115 13.85 1.97 4.59
N CYS A 116 12.92 2.92 4.57
CA CYS A 116 11.50 2.63 4.69
C CYS A 116 11.00 1.69 3.58
N SER A 117 11.52 1.85 2.35
CA SER A 117 11.19 0.95 1.25
C SER A 117 11.58 -0.49 1.53
N ILE A 118 12.81 -0.72 2.02
CA ILE A 118 13.29 -2.06 2.39
C ILE A 118 12.47 -2.62 3.56
N VAL A 119 12.26 -1.84 4.62
CA VAL A 119 11.50 -2.27 5.80
C VAL A 119 10.05 -2.60 5.44
N LEU A 120 9.38 -1.76 4.65
CA LEU A 120 7.99 -2.00 4.26
C LEU A 120 7.86 -3.15 3.25
N GLN A 121 8.83 -3.32 2.35
CA GLN A 121 8.88 -4.50 1.48
C GLN A 121 9.07 -5.77 2.32
N TYR A 122 9.87 -5.68 3.40
CA TYR A 122 10.03 -6.78 4.35
C TYR A 122 8.74 -7.06 5.14
N ILE A 123 7.98 -6.07 5.58
CA ILE A 123 6.79 -6.23 6.43
C ILE A 123 5.54 -6.56 5.61
N ILE A 124 5.25 -5.85 4.54
CA ILE A 124 3.93 -5.84 3.90
C ILE A 124 3.99 -6.34 2.44
N ASP A 125 5.16 -6.30 1.78
CA ASP A 125 5.40 -6.63 0.36
C ASP A 125 4.37 -6.01 -0.60
N ILE A 126 4.07 -4.71 -0.40
CA ILE A 126 3.21 -3.94 -1.29
C ILE A 126 4.07 -3.12 -2.24
N LYS A 127 4.19 -3.56 -3.49
CA LYS A 127 5.02 -2.90 -4.53
C LYS A 127 4.70 -1.42 -4.72
N GLN A 128 3.44 -1.02 -4.57
CA GLN A 128 2.99 0.37 -4.72
C GLN A 128 3.64 1.31 -3.69
N VAL A 129 3.75 0.86 -2.44
CA VAL A 129 4.39 1.65 -1.38
C VAL A 129 5.88 1.82 -1.66
N THR A 130 6.54 0.76 -2.11
CA THR A 130 7.95 0.79 -2.53
C THR A 130 8.19 1.82 -3.64
N ILE A 131 7.30 1.89 -4.63
CA ILE A 131 7.41 2.82 -5.76
C ILE A 131 7.15 4.27 -5.32
N LEU A 132 6.16 4.49 -4.45
CA LEU A 132 5.90 5.80 -3.86
C LEU A 132 7.14 6.31 -3.11
N LEU A 133 7.77 5.45 -2.31
CA LEU A 133 9.01 5.77 -1.59
C LEU A 133 10.19 6.00 -2.54
N PHE A 134 10.30 5.23 -3.63
CA PHE A 134 11.30 5.46 -4.66
C PHE A 134 11.17 6.85 -5.30
N ILE A 135 9.96 7.32 -5.59
CA ILE A 135 9.72 8.66 -6.14
C ILE A 135 10.10 9.74 -5.12
N LEU A 136 9.68 9.58 -3.87
CA LEU A 136 10.06 10.51 -2.80
C LEU A 136 11.57 10.54 -2.58
N GLY A 137 12.23 9.40 -2.59
CA GLY A 137 13.68 9.29 -2.48
C GLY A 137 14.41 9.90 -3.67
N THR A 138 13.89 9.73 -4.90
CA THR A 138 14.41 10.38 -6.11
C THR A 138 14.26 11.90 -6.04
N TYR A 139 13.15 12.40 -5.47
CA TYR A 139 13.01 13.82 -5.17
C TYR A 139 14.04 14.30 -4.12
N GLY A 140 14.35 13.47 -3.12
CA GLY A 140 15.44 13.69 -2.18
C GLY A 140 16.80 13.79 -2.87
N LEU A 141 17.12 12.84 -3.76
CA LEU A 141 18.32 12.85 -4.59
C LEU A 141 18.43 14.16 -5.40
N TRP A 142 17.34 14.55 -6.08
CA TRP A 142 17.30 15.81 -6.82
C TRP A 142 17.57 17.04 -5.93
N GLY A 143 17.10 17.03 -4.69
CA GLY A 143 17.31 18.09 -3.71
C GLY A 143 18.78 18.34 -3.34
N LEU A 144 19.69 17.38 -3.56
CA LEU A 144 21.12 17.58 -3.37
C LEU A 144 21.74 18.51 -4.42
N PHE A 145 21.08 18.67 -5.57
CA PHE A 145 21.51 19.49 -6.70
C PHE A 145 20.71 20.79 -6.83
N ALA A 146 19.48 20.81 -6.32
CA ALA A 146 18.54 21.92 -6.46
C ALA A 146 18.76 23.02 -5.41
N ASN A 147 18.27 24.23 -5.68
CA ASN A 147 18.25 25.31 -4.68
C ASN A 147 17.36 24.90 -3.47
N PRO A 148 17.81 25.08 -2.20
CA PRO A 148 17.07 24.64 -1.01
C PRO A 148 15.65 25.21 -0.91
N ASN A 149 15.51 26.51 -1.18
CA ASN A 149 14.22 27.20 -1.08
C ASN A 149 13.26 26.70 -2.17
N PHE A 150 13.77 26.49 -3.39
CA PHE A 150 13.01 25.92 -4.50
C PHE A 150 12.59 24.47 -4.20
N TRP A 151 13.51 23.64 -3.72
CA TRP A 151 13.27 22.26 -3.37
C TRP A 151 12.20 22.13 -2.27
N ARG A 152 12.35 22.88 -1.15
CA ARG A 152 11.38 22.86 -0.04
C ARG A 152 9.97 23.32 -0.46
N LYS A 153 9.88 24.38 -1.27
CA LYS A 153 8.60 24.93 -1.77
C LYS A 153 7.86 23.94 -2.69
N ASN A 154 8.59 23.13 -3.44
CA ASN A 154 8.02 22.20 -4.42
C ASN A 154 7.93 20.75 -3.90
N LEU A 155 8.23 20.46 -2.64
CA LEU A 155 8.12 19.11 -2.07
C LEU A 155 6.71 18.50 -2.20
N PRO A 156 5.59 19.24 -2.09
CA PRO A 156 4.26 18.68 -2.32
C PRO A 156 4.06 18.08 -3.72
N ILE A 157 4.83 18.53 -4.73
CA ILE A 157 4.77 17.99 -6.09
C ILE A 157 5.30 16.57 -6.16
N ALA A 158 6.32 16.24 -5.37
CA ALA A 158 6.80 14.86 -5.30
C ALA A 158 5.68 13.92 -4.81
N GLY A 159 4.90 14.37 -3.82
CA GLY A 159 3.72 13.65 -3.35
C GLY A 159 2.63 13.57 -4.43
N LEU A 160 2.36 14.66 -5.15
CA LEU A 160 1.40 14.67 -6.26
C LEU A 160 1.81 13.68 -7.36
N LEU A 161 3.06 13.72 -7.81
CA LEU A 161 3.56 12.79 -8.83
C LEU A 161 3.50 11.33 -8.34
N ALA A 162 3.85 11.09 -7.09
CA ALA A 162 3.74 9.78 -6.49
C ALA A 162 2.30 9.24 -6.46
N CYS A 163 1.32 10.09 -6.19
CA CYS A 163 -0.10 9.72 -6.10
C CYS A 163 -0.80 9.59 -7.47
N ILE A 164 -0.29 10.22 -8.53
CA ILE A 164 -0.90 10.18 -9.88
C ILE A 164 -0.49 8.93 -10.66
N LEU A 165 0.50 8.19 -10.19
CA LEU A 165 0.91 6.96 -10.86
C LEU A 165 -0.24 5.94 -10.95
N PRO A 166 -0.20 5.03 -11.94
CA PRO A 166 -1.31 4.14 -12.25
C PRO A 166 -1.46 3.03 -11.22
N PHE A 167 -1.98 3.38 -10.07
CA PHE A 167 -2.26 2.41 -9.01
C PHE A 167 -3.65 1.76 -9.13
N ASN A 168 -4.44 2.09 -10.16
CA ASN A 168 -5.88 1.80 -10.18
C ASN A 168 -6.21 0.30 -10.12
N SER A 169 -5.55 -0.57 -10.88
CA SER A 169 -5.79 -2.01 -10.83
C SER A 169 -5.20 -2.66 -9.58
N GLN A 170 -4.08 -2.17 -9.12
CA GLN A 170 -3.29 -2.74 -8.03
C GLN A 170 -3.74 -2.25 -6.65
N PHE A 171 -4.32 -1.03 -6.55
CA PHE A 171 -5.01 -0.60 -5.33
C PHE A 171 -6.23 -1.46 -5.04
N ASN A 172 -6.90 -1.96 -6.07
CA ASN A 172 -8.07 -2.82 -5.90
C ASN A 172 -7.69 -4.19 -5.34
N SER A 173 -6.57 -4.76 -5.74
CA SER A 173 -6.10 -6.08 -5.30
C SER A 173 -5.26 -6.02 -4.02
N GLY A 174 -4.40 -5.00 -3.86
CA GLY A 174 -3.51 -4.86 -2.71
C GLY A 174 -4.20 -4.24 -1.49
N LEU A 175 -4.38 -2.93 -1.49
CA LEU A 175 -4.99 -2.20 -0.36
C LEU A 175 -6.52 -2.23 -0.37
N GLY A 176 -7.13 -2.58 -1.50
CA GLY A 176 -8.59 -2.57 -1.69
C GLY A 176 -9.32 -3.51 -0.78
N LEU A 177 -8.85 -4.74 -0.64
CA LEU A 177 -9.50 -5.73 0.22
C LEU A 177 -9.43 -5.37 1.70
N PRO A 178 -8.25 -5.05 2.30
CA PRO A 178 -8.21 -4.55 3.67
C PRO A 178 -9.09 -3.33 3.93
N ALA A 179 -9.12 -2.38 2.99
CA ALA A 179 -9.97 -1.20 3.13
C ALA A 179 -11.47 -1.54 3.14
N ARG A 180 -11.91 -2.48 2.30
CA ARG A 180 -13.29 -2.99 2.30
C ARG A 180 -13.64 -3.70 3.60
N VAL A 181 -12.74 -4.55 4.09
CA VAL A 181 -12.94 -5.28 5.36
C VAL A 181 -13.06 -4.29 6.52
N ILE A 182 -12.17 -3.30 6.62
CA ILE A 182 -12.24 -2.26 7.65
C ILE A 182 -13.54 -1.46 7.50
N THR A 183 -13.92 -1.09 6.26
CA THR A 183 -15.18 -0.37 6.01
C THR A 183 -16.37 -1.20 6.47
N ALA A 184 -16.43 -2.50 6.15
CA ALA A 184 -17.50 -3.39 6.60
C ALA A 184 -17.60 -3.46 8.12
N GLN A 185 -16.48 -3.57 8.83
CA GLN A 185 -16.43 -3.59 10.30
C GLN A 185 -16.90 -2.27 10.92
N VAL A 186 -16.47 -1.14 10.36
CA VAL A 186 -16.92 0.18 10.84
C VAL A 186 -18.42 0.37 10.61
N VAL A 187 -18.93 -0.05 9.44
CA VAL A 187 -20.36 0.03 9.13
C VAL A 187 -21.18 -0.89 10.04
N GLU A 188 -20.71 -2.10 10.34
CA GLU A 188 -21.33 -2.98 11.35
C GLU A 188 -21.48 -2.26 12.70
N GLN A 189 -20.42 -1.61 13.18
CA GLN A 189 -20.48 -0.84 14.44
C GLN A 189 -21.48 0.30 14.37
N LEU A 190 -21.50 1.05 13.25
CA LEU A 190 -22.47 2.15 13.07
C LEU A 190 -23.92 1.65 13.03
N LEU A 191 -24.18 0.52 12.36
CA LEU A 191 -25.50 -0.12 12.33
C LEU A 191 -25.91 -0.62 13.73
N SER A 192 -24.97 -1.20 14.48
CA SER A 192 -25.18 -1.62 15.86
C SER A 192 -25.56 -0.46 16.78
N MET A 193 -24.93 0.73 16.61
CA MET A 193 -25.32 1.95 17.33
C MET A 193 -26.75 2.41 16.99
N LEU A 194 -27.24 2.08 15.81
CA LEU A 194 -28.61 2.33 15.37
C LEU A 194 -29.59 1.20 15.78
N HIS A 195 -29.15 0.24 16.60
CA HIS A 195 -29.91 -0.94 17.04
C HIS A 195 -30.35 -1.86 15.89
N ILE A 196 -29.57 -1.87 14.78
CA ILE A 196 -29.77 -2.74 13.64
C ILE A 196 -28.81 -3.91 13.77
N GLY A 197 -29.35 -5.14 13.82
CA GLY A 197 -28.54 -6.36 13.85
C GLY A 197 -27.78 -6.55 12.54
N ALA A 198 -26.47 -6.42 12.60
CA ALA A 198 -25.58 -6.61 11.45
C ALA A 198 -24.30 -7.32 11.91
N ILE A 199 -23.75 -8.17 11.04
CA ILE A 199 -22.48 -8.86 11.26
C ILE A 199 -21.62 -8.72 10.02
N SER A 200 -20.41 -8.20 10.17
CA SER A 200 -19.46 -8.15 9.08
C SER A 200 -18.69 -9.47 8.95
N SER A 201 -18.54 -9.93 7.73
CA SER A 201 -17.69 -11.05 7.38
C SER A 201 -16.89 -10.68 6.14
N TYR A 202 -15.57 -10.49 6.30
CA TYR A 202 -14.71 -9.93 5.25
C TYR A 202 -15.24 -8.56 4.78
N ASP A 203 -15.53 -8.45 3.48
CA ASP A 203 -16.10 -7.26 2.83
C ASP A 203 -17.63 -7.36 2.64
N ILE A 204 -18.28 -8.20 3.42
CA ILE A 204 -19.74 -8.42 3.40
C ILE A 204 -20.32 -8.00 4.75
N ILE A 205 -21.51 -7.40 4.71
CA ILE A 205 -22.33 -7.07 5.86
C ILE A 205 -23.62 -7.87 5.75
N VAL A 206 -23.85 -8.75 6.70
CA VAL A 206 -25.05 -9.58 6.79
C VAL A 206 -26.00 -8.95 7.76
N LEU A 207 -27.22 -8.72 7.31
CA LEU A 207 -28.35 -8.22 8.08
C LEU A 207 -29.46 -9.28 8.09
N GLU A 208 -30.43 -9.16 8.98
CA GLU A 208 -31.59 -10.05 9.03
C GLU A 208 -32.37 -10.09 7.69
N ASN A 209 -32.38 -8.97 6.97
CA ASN A 209 -33.13 -8.79 5.73
C ASN A 209 -32.34 -9.05 4.44
N GLY A 210 -31.04 -9.37 4.53
CA GLY A 210 -30.22 -9.60 3.36
C GLY A 210 -28.73 -9.36 3.57
N ILE A 211 -28.01 -9.36 2.46
CA ILE A 211 -26.55 -9.22 2.44
C ILE A 211 -26.19 -7.97 1.66
N ALA A 212 -25.31 -7.15 2.21
CA ALA A 212 -24.68 -6.03 1.53
C ALA A 212 -23.19 -6.34 1.30
N HIS A 213 -22.74 -6.24 0.06
CA HIS A 213 -21.34 -6.38 -0.29
C HIS A 213 -20.70 -4.99 -0.41
N VAL A 214 -19.56 -4.81 0.27
CA VAL A 214 -18.75 -3.59 0.14
C VAL A 214 -17.89 -3.71 -1.12
N ASP A 215 -18.43 -3.26 -2.24
CA ASP A 215 -17.77 -3.31 -3.54
C ASP A 215 -16.48 -2.49 -3.63
N VAL A 216 -15.68 -2.73 -4.67
CA VAL A 216 -14.46 -1.98 -4.96
C VAL A 216 -14.67 -0.46 -4.96
N PRO A 217 -15.75 0.11 -5.56
CA PRO A 217 -16.06 1.55 -5.45
C PRO A 217 -16.35 2.02 -4.02
N CYS A 218 -16.81 1.12 -3.14
CA CYS A 218 -17.14 1.41 -1.74
C CYS A 218 -15.94 1.25 -0.79
N SER A 219 -14.77 0.81 -1.28
CA SER A 219 -13.55 0.72 -0.48
C SER A 219 -13.03 2.08 0.04
N GLY A 220 -13.49 3.19 -0.55
CA GLY A 220 -13.05 4.54 -0.22
C GLY A 220 -11.65 4.91 -0.72
N ILE A 221 -10.87 3.98 -1.28
CA ILE A 221 -9.49 4.23 -1.72
C ILE A 221 -9.42 5.31 -2.79
N LYS A 222 -10.33 5.30 -3.77
CA LYS A 222 -10.38 6.34 -4.80
C LYS A 222 -10.64 7.73 -4.20
N THR A 223 -11.55 7.79 -3.22
CA THR A 223 -11.88 9.03 -2.50
C THR A 223 -10.68 9.51 -1.66
N LEU A 224 -9.98 8.59 -0.98
CA LEU A 224 -8.74 8.90 -0.27
C LEU A 224 -7.65 9.43 -1.19
N LEU A 225 -7.46 8.80 -2.35
CA LEU A 225 -6.46 9.23 -3.33
C LEU A 225 -6.79 10.64 -3.84
N VAL A 226 -8.03 10.88 -4.30
CA VAL A 226 -8.45 12.18 -4.85
C VAL A 226 -8.40 13.27 -3.79
N GLY A 227 -8.87 13.02 -2.56
CA GLY A 227 -8.82 13.98 -1.46
C GLY A 227 -7.38 14.30 -1.02
N THR A 228 -6.48 13.32 -1.05
CA THR A 228 -5.05 13.53 -0.78
C THR A 228 -4.39 14.36 -1.89
N LEU A 229 -4.68 14.06 -3.15
CA LEU A 229 -4.23 14.85 -4.30
C LEU A 229 -4.69 16.29 -4.20
N PHE A 230 -5.96 16.52 -3.84
CA PHE A 230 -6.50 17.85 -3.62
C PHE A 230 -5.73 18.61 -2.53
N LEU A 231 -5.51 17.98 -1.36
CA LEU A 231 -4.78 18.61 -0.26
C LEU A 231 -3.33 18.95 -0.63
N LEU A 232 -2.63 18.04 -1.34
CA LEU A 232 -1.27 18.27 -1.82
C LEU A 232 -1.23 19.42 -2.86
N ALA A 233 -2.18 19.45 -3.79
CA ALA A 233 -2.30 20.50 -4.78
C ALA A 233 -2.59 21.86 -4.12
N ALA A 234 -3.55 21.93 -3.18
CA ALA A 234 -3.85 23.14 -2.43
C ALA A 234 -2.64 23.62 -1.61
N THR A 235 -1.92 22.69 -0.96
CA THR A 235 -0.68 22.99 -0.21
C THR A 235 0.37 23.63 -1.11
N TRP A 236 0.55 23.08 -2.31
CA TRP A 236 1.50 23.60 -3.28
C TRP A 236 1.08 24.95 -3.85
N LEU A 237 -0.18 25.07 -4.30
CA LEU A 237 -0.70 26.31 -4.89
C LEU A 237 -0.64 27.48 -3.90
N GLU A 238 -1.02 27.24 -2.65
CA GLU A 238 -1.01 28.28 -1.62
C GLU A 238 0.36 28.47 -0.95
N SER A 239 1.37 27.71 -1.38
CA SER A 239 2.74 27.77 -0.82
C SER A 239 2.77 27.60 0.71
N ARG A 240 2.02 26.63 1.25
CA ARG A 240 1.96 26.34 2.68
C ARG A 240 3.20 25.58 3.15
N LYS A 241 3.67 25.86 4.38
CA LYS A 241 4.81 25.15 4.97
C LYS A 241 4.43 23.74 5.39
N LEU A 242 5.28 22.74 5.06
CA LEU A 242 5.16 21.38 5.59
C LEU A 242 5.65 21.39 7.04
N SER A 243 4.74 21.63 7.96
CA SER A 243 4.99 21.74 9.40
C SER A 243 4.19 20.67 10.15
N LEU A 244 4.39 20.56 11.47
CA LEU A 244 3.57 19.68 12.30
C LEU A 244 2.07 20.00 12.20
N LYS A 245 1.71 21.29 12.06
CA LYS A 245 0.32 21.72 11.81
C LYS A 245 -0.20 21.19 10.48
N TRP A 246 0.63 21.19 9.44
CA TRP A 246 0.28 20.60 8.15
C TRP A 246 0.07 19.08 8.26
N LEU A 247 0.91 18.38 9.02
CA LEU A 247 0.74 16.94 9.26
C LEU A 247 -0.60 16.66 9.99
N ALA A 248 -0.98 17.50 10.95
CA ALA A 248 -2.28 17.41 11.61
C ALA A 248 -3.45 17.61 10.62
N VAL A 249 -3.30 18.52 9.64
CA VAL A 249 -4.29 18.68 8.56
C VAL A 249 -4.36 17.44 7.68
N CYS A 250 -3.22 16.81 7.36
CA CYS A 250 -3.20 15.55 6.60
C CYS A 250 -3.93 14.42 7.36
N ALA A 251 -3.68 14.28 8.66
CA ALA A 251 -4.36 13.30 9.50
C ALA A 251 -5.88 13.57 9.58
N ALA A 252 -6.28 14.83 9.77
CA ALA A 252 -7.68 15.22 9.77
C ALA A 252 -8.36 14.95 8.41
N ASN A 253 -7.70 15.27 7.29
CA ASN A 253 -8.19 14.96 5.95
C ASN A 253 -8.41 13.45 5.76
N PHE A 254 -7.43 12.63 6.15
CA PHE A 254 -7.55 11.18 6.10
C PHE A 254 -8.76 10.68 6.90
N LEU A 255 -8.90 11.12 8.15
CA LEU A 255 -10.02 10.72 9.00
C LEU A 255 -11.37 11.18 8.44
N MET A 256 -11.48 12.40 7.94
CA MET A 256 -12.72 12.91 7.32
C MET A 256 -13.11 12.11 6.08
N LEU A 257 -12.14 11.75 5.22
CA LEU A 257 -12.41 10.96 4.02
C LEU A 257 -12.84 9.53 4.36
N VAL A 258 -12.20 8.89 5.35
CA VAL A 258 -12.60 7.56 5.83
C VAL A 258 -13.99 7.60 6.45
N SER A 259 -14.27 8.59 7.31
CA SER A 259 -15.59 8.75 7.94
C SER A 259 -16.69 9.03 6.92
N ALA A 260 -16.42 9.88 5.94
CA ALA A 260 -17.36 10.17 4.84
C ALA A 260 -17.69 8.91 4.04
N ASN A 261 -16.68 8.07 3.76
CA ASN A 261 -16.90 6.79 3.06
C ASN A 261 -17.69 5.80 3.92
N ALA A 262 -17.37 5.65 5.21
CA ALA A 262 -18.11 4.78 6.12
C ALA A 262 -19.58 5.21 6.24
N LEU A 263 -19.82 6.52 6.41
CA LEU A 263 -21.19 7.07 6.46
C LEU A 263 -21.95 6.82 5.15
N ARG A 264 -21.32 7.03 3.99
CA ARG A 264 -21.88 6.71 2.68
C ARG A 264 -22.33 5.26 2.61
N VAL A 265 -21.44 4.30 2.96
CA VAL A 265 -21.77 2.88 2.89
C VAL A 265 -22.89 2.54 3.88
N THR A 266 -22.88 3.11 5.08
CA THR A 266 -23.96 2.93 6.06
C THR A 266 -25.30 3.38 5.49
N VAL A 267 -25.38 4.57 4.87
CA VAL A 267 -26.61 5.07 4.25
C VAL A 267 -27.07 4.15 3.11
N LEU A 268 -26.15 3.68 2.27
CA LEU A 268 -26.47 2.77 1.16
C LEU A 268 -27.03 1.43 1.68
N VAL A 269 -26.43 0.87 2.73
CA VAL A 269 -26.90 -0.37 3.36
C VAL A 269 -28.28 -0.16 3.99
N LEU A 270 -28.51 0.94 4.69
CA LEU A 270 -29.82 1.27 5.26
C LEU A 270 -30.90 1.37 4.17
N VAL A 271 -30.61 2.10 3.09
CA VAL A 271 -31.59 2.26 2.00
C VAL A 271 -31.86 0.94 1.29
N ALA A 272 -30.80 0.18 0.98
CA ALA A 272 -30.94 -1.06 0.21
C ALA A 272 -31.60 -2.18 1.02
N GLN A 273 -31.16 -2.41 2.27
CA GLN A 273 -31.51 -3.61 3.02
C GLN A 273 -32.59 -3.37 4.09
N VAL A 274 -32.54 -2.22 4.78
CA VAL A 274 -33.52 -1.92 5.84
C VAL A 274 -34.79 -1.32 5.23
N LEU A 275 -34.66 -0.33 4.36
CA LEU A 275 -35.80 0.28 3.65
C LEU A 275 -36.26 -0.55 2.44
N LYS A 276 -35.51 -1.61 2.07
CA LYS A 276 -35.80 -2.49 0.92
C LYS A 276 -35.96 -1.74 -0.41
N GLN A 277 -35.13 -0.70 -0.60
CA GLN A 277 -35.15 0.16 -1.78
C GLN A 277 -33.78 0.13 -2.52
N PRO A 278 -33.38 -1.02 -3.13
CA PRO A 278 -32.07 -1.17 -3.77
C PRO A 278 -31.85 -0.19 -4.93
N MET A 279 -32.91 0.15 -5.68
CA MET A 279 -32.82 1.11 -6.78
C MET A 279 -32.41 2.51 -6.31
N TYR A 280 -32.95 2.98 -5.18
CA TYR A 280 -32.54 4.28 -4.62
C TYR A 280 -31.11 4.24 -4.07
N ALA A 281 -30.67 3.11 -3.49
CA ALA A 281 -29.29 2.95 -3.06
C ALA A 281 -28.32 3.06 -4.24
N GLU A 282 -28.64 2.47 -5.38
CA GLU A 282 -27.82 2.57 -6.60
C GLU A 282 -27.75 4.02 -7.11
N ILE A 283 -28.88 4.72 -7.16
CA ILE A 283 -28.93 6.15 -7.57
C ILE A 283 -28.12 7.03 -6.61
N LEU A 284 -28.21 6.81 -5.30
CA LEU A 284 -27.51 7.59 -4.27
C LEU A 284 -26.03 7.28 -4.18
N HIS A 285 -25.58 6.15 -4.73
CA HIS A 285 -24.22 5.68 -4.61
C HIS A 285 -23.17 6.70 -5.09
N VAL A 286 -23.34 7.32 -6.24
CA VAL A 286 -22.41 8.30 -6.80
C VAL A 286 -22.55 9.68 -6.13
N PRO A 287 -23.74 10.26 -5.98
CA PRO A 287 -23.93 11.55 -5.33
C PRO A 287 -23.37 11.62 -3.90
N LEU A 288 -23.66 10.62 -3.06
CA LEU A 288 -23.14 10.58 -1.68
C LEU A 288 -21.61 10.56 -1.65
N GLY A 289 -20.98 9.84 -2.59
CA GLY A 289 -19.52 9.80 -2.71
C GLY A 289 -18.94 11.17 -3.06
N ILE A 290 -19.57 11.89 -3.99
CA ILE A 290 -19.14 13.23 -4.41
C ILE A 290 -19.34 14.23 -3.27
N VAL A 291 -20.50 14.24 -2.63
CA VAL A 291 -20.79 15.13 -1.48
C VAL A 291 -19.80 14.91 -0.36
N GLY A 292 -19.55 13.65 0.03
CA GLY A 292 -18.58 13.31 1.08
C GLY A 292 -17.16 13.79 0.74
N LEU A 293 -16.71 13.58 -0.51
CA LEU A 293 -15.42 14.06 -0.98
C LEU A 293 -15.32 15.59 -0.96
N VAL A 294 -16.32 16.29 -1.48
CA VAL A 294 -16.34 17.76 -1.53
C VAL A 294 -16.33 18.36 -0.13
N CYS A 295 -17.19 17.86 0.77
CA CYS A 295 -17.24 18.31 2.16
C CYS A 295 -15.90 18.09 2.88
N ALA A 296 -15.32 16.88 2.80
CA ALA A 296 -14.06 16.58 3.43
C ALA A 296 -12.91 17.43 2.86
N SER A 297 -12.86 17.61 1.54
CA SER A 297 -11.86 18.45 0.87
C SER A 297 -11.98 19.92 1.25
N PHE A 298 -13.21 20.45 1.31
CA PHE A 298 -13.47 21.82 1.72
C PHE A 298 -13.07 22.08 3.17
N LEU A 299 -13.44 21.20 4.09
CA LEU A 299 -13.02 21.31 5.50
C LEU A 299 -11.50 21.21 5.65
N SER A 300 -10.86 20.31 4.91
CA SER A 300 -9.40 20.19 4.89
C SER A 300 -8.74 21.47 4.37
N TRP A 301 -9.31 22.08 3.34
CA TRP A 301 -8.84 23.37 2.81
C TRP A 301 -8.99 24.49 3.83
N LEU A 302 -10.12 24.58 4.56
CA LEU A 302 -10.30 25.55 5.65
C LEU A 302 -9.26 25.36 6.75
N MET A 303 -8.97 24.11 7.13
CA MET A 303 -7.91 23.81 8.11
C MET A 303 -6.53 24.20 7.58
N LEU A 304 -6.27 23.99 6.27
CA LEU A 304 -5.01 24.35 5.62
C LEU A 304 -4.78 25.87 5.68
N GLN A 305 -5.83 26.71 5.67
CA GLN A 305 -5.70 28.17 5.81
C GLN A 305 -5.00 28.58 7.14
N LYS A 306 -5.10 27.77 8.17
CA LYS A 306 -4.44 27.99 9.48
C LYS A 306 -2.95 27.62 9.47
N VAL A 307 -2.46 26.95 8.42
CA VAL A 307 -1.05 26.59 8.27
C VAL A 307 -0.29 27.79 7.69
N SER A 308 0.86 28.15 8.27
CA SER A 308 1.68 29.27 7.82
C SER A 308 2.15 29.10 6.37
N LYS A 309 2.16 30.20 5.62
CA LYS A 309 2.73 30.27 4.28
C LYS A 309 4.25 30.27 4.35
N PHE A 310 4.92 29.85 3.29
CA PHE A 310 6.33 30.15 3.11
C PHE A 310 6.45 31.69 2.98
N ALA A 311 6.98 32.31 4.02
CA ALA A 311 7.37 33.72 3.89
C ALA A 311 8.50 33.79 2.85
N GLU A 312 8.43 34.72 1.92
CA GLU A 312 9.59 35.15 1.16
C GLU A 312 10.52 35.85 2.16
N THR A 313 11.40 35.07 2.75
CA THR A 313 12.33 35.57 3.77
C THR A 313 13.25 36.54 3.09
N LYS A 314 13.08 37.85 3.37
CA LYS A 314 14.18 38.80 3.28
C LYS A 314 15.37 38.10 3.94
N LYS A 315 16.44 37.94 3.18
CA LYS A 315 17.72 37.27 3.54
C LYS A 315 18.06 37.47 5.03
N THR A 316 17.73 36.51 5.86
CA THR A 316 18.53 36.29 7.07
C THR A 316 19.48 35.15 6.69
N ASN A 317 20.75 35.52 6.52
CA ASN A 317 21.86 34.62 6.13
C ASN A 317 22.11 33.50 7.15
N PHE A 318 21.35 33.43 8.23
CA PHE A 318 21.57 32.54 9.36
C PHE A 318 21.14 31.10 9.10
N ASP A 319 19.96 30.86 8.49
CA ASP A 319 19.46 29.49 8.24
C ASP A 319 20.17 28.78 7.08
N SER A 320 20.69 29.55 6.11
CA SER A 320 21.46 28.99 5.00
C SER A 320 22.88 28.58 5.39
N GLN A 321 23.45 29.21 6.41
CA GLN A 321 24.76 28.86 6.96
C GLN A 321 24.70 27.58 7.80
N LEU A 322 23.67 27.41 8.65
CA LEU A 322 23.57 26.24 9.53
C LEU A 322 23.38 24.90 8.77
N ASP A 323 22.62 24.90 7.67
CA ASP A 323 22.42 23.71 6.82
C ASP A 323 23.66 23.35 5.96
N SER A 324 24.54 24.31 5.71
CA SER A 324 25.71 24.14 4.84
C SER A 324 27.02 23.85 5.59
N GLU A 325 27.16 24.27 6.85
CA GLU A 325 28.43 24.17 7.58
C GLU A 325 28.73 22.76 8.12
N ILE A 326 27.71 21.98 8.49
CA ILE A 326 27.93 20.68 9.19
C ILE A 326 28.54 19.60 8.27
N LEU A 327 28.32 19.67 6.96
CA LEU A 327 28.80 18.64 6.02
C LEU A 327 29.79 19.17 4.96
N LYS A 328 30.04 20.49 4.92
CA LYS A 328 30.84 21.12 3.88
C LYS A 328 32.33 20.76 3.98
N ASN A 329 32.83 20.44 5.17
CA ASN A 329 34.23 20.24 5.46
C ASN A 329 34.67 18.77 5.65
N GLN A 330 33.81 17.78 5.34
CA GLN A 330 34.18 16.37 5.45
C GLN A 330 34.35 15.73 4.07
N PRO A 331 35.58 15.56 3.57
CA PRO A 331 35.85 14.92 2.28
C PRO A 331 35.36 13.46 2.23
N LEU A 332 35.27 12.78 3.37
CA LEU A 332 34.80 11.41 3.53
C LEU A 332 33.26 11.27 3.47
N ALA A 333 32.49 12.34 3.65
CA ALA A 333 31.02 12.23 3.70
C ALA A 333 30.39 11.80 2.35
N LYS A 334 30.94 12.24 1.23
CA LYS A 334 30.44 11.89 -0.10
C LYS A 334 30.59 10.39 -0.44
N PRO A 335 31.77 9.77 -0.31
CA PRO A 335 31.92 8.34 -0.55
C PRO A 335 31.13 7.48 0.45
N VAL A 336 30.99 7.91 1.71
CA VAL A 336 30.16 7.23 2.70
C VAL A 336 28.70 7.19 2.28
N VAL A 337 28.13 8.29 1.78
CA VAL A 337 26.75 8.32 1.29
C VAL A 337 26.57 7.40 0.09
N ILE A 338 27.50 7.40 -0.86
CA ILE A 338 27.47 6.50 -2.01
C ILE A 338 27.52 5.02 -1.55
N ALA A 339 28.42 4.72 -0.61
CA ALA A 339 28.52 3.37 -0.03
C ALA A 339 27.23 2.96 0.69
N MET A 340 26.60 3.86 1.47
CA MET A 340 25.31 3.58 2.13
C MET A 340 24.21 3.27 1.11
N VAL A 341 24.11 4.02 0.02
CA VAL A 341 23.12 3.76 -1.04
C VAL A 341 23.43 2.44 -1.76
N ALA A 342 24.70 2.12 -1.98
CA ALA A 342 25.11 0.84 -2.57
C ALA A 342 24.74 -0.34 -1.66
N VAL A 343 25.00 -0.23 -0.35
CA VAL A 343 24.62 -1.23 0.65
C VAL A 343 23.10 -1.42 0.67
N LEU A 344 22.32 -0.34 0.71
CA LEU A 344 20.85 -0.39 0.63
C LEU A 344 20.40 -1.10 -0.67
N GLY A 345 21.08 -0.85 -1.78
CA GLY A 345 20.80 -1.49 -3.06
C GLY A 345 21.07 -3.00 -3.04
N VAL A 346 22.20 -3.40 -2.49
CA VAL A 346 22.54 -4.83 -2.32
C VAL A 346 21.50 -5.51 -1.44
N PHE A 347 21.13 -4.92 -0.30
CA PHE A 347 20.07 -5.45 0.56
C PHE A 347 18.73 -5.57 -0.17
N SER A 348 18.34 -4.56 -0.95
CA SER A 348 17.10 -4.59 -1.74
C SER A 348 17.10 -5.70 -2.79
N GLN A 349 18.24 -6.06 -3.38
CA GLN A 349 18.35 -7.12 -4.39
C GLN A 349 18.46 -8.52 -3.76
N LEU A 350 19.17 -8.66 -2.64
CA LEU A 350 19.29 -9.93 -1.91
C LEU A 350 17.95 -10.35 -1.30
N TYR A 351 17.10 -9.37 -0.95
CA TYR A 351 15.75 -9.59 -0.40
C TYR A 351 14.69 -9.70 -1.51
N HIS A 352 14.98 -10.41 -2.60
CA HIS A 352 13.89 -10.97 -3.39
C HIS A 352 13.30 -12.11 -2.55
N VAL A 353 12.12 -11.89 -2.00
CA VAL A 353 11.30 -12.97 -1.46
C VAL A 353 11.05 -13.91 -2.63
N GLU A 354 11.81 -14.98 -2.71
CA GLU A 354 11.47 -16.09 -3.59
C GLU A 354 10.01 -16.43 -3.26
N SER A 355 9.16 -16.38 -4.25
CA SER A 355 7.80 -16.87 -4.14
C SER A 355 7.93 -18.35 -3.76
N GLN A 356 7.85 -18.64 -2.47
CA GLN A 356 7.99 -20.01 -1.99
C GLN A 356 6.95 -20.86 -2.71
N LYS A 357 7.41 -21.89 -3.40
CA LYS A 357 6.53 -22.90 -3.97
C LYS A 357 5.67 -23.43 -2.84
N LEU A 358 4.36 -23.30 -3.00
CA LEU A 358 3.41 -23.78 -2.03
C LEU A 358 3.56 -25.30 -1.88
N ALA A 359 4.28 -25.75 -0.88
CA ALA A 359 4.47 -27.15 -0.58
C ALA A 359 3.48 -27.57 0.52
N ILE A 360 2.29 -27.98 0.11
CA ILE A 360 1.30 -28.57 1.01
C ILE A 360 1.06 -30.02 0.61
N ALA A 361 1.17 -30.95 1.57
CA ALA A 361 0.87 -32.34 1.34
C ALA A 361 -0.65 -32.53 1.08
N PRO A 362 -1.06 -33.56 0.31
CA PRO A 362 -2.47 -33.88 0.13
C PRO A 362 -3.16 -34.12 1.48
N LEU A 363 -4.40 -33.65 1.61
CA LEU A 363 -5.20 -33.88 2.81
C LEU A 363 -5.53 -35.37 2.96
N LYS A 364 -5.09 -35.96 4.06
CA LYS A 364 -5.39 -37.34 4.44
C LYS A 364 -6.39 -37.34 5.58
N PHE A 365 -7.56 -37.88 5.35
CA PHE A 365 -8.60 -38.05 6.37
C PHE A 365 -8.53 -39.41 7.03
N PRO A 366 -8.96 -39.53 8.29
CA PRO A 366 -9.12 -40.83 8.95
C PRO A 366 -10.20 -41.65 8.22
N GLN A 367 -10.18 -42.99 8.37
CA GLN A 367 -11.08 -43.92 7.68
C GLN A 367 -12.58 -43.63 7.86
N GLN A 368 -12.93 -42.89 8.93
CA GLN A 368 -14.30 -42.49 9.23
C GLN A 368 -14.86 -41.44 8.26
N ILE A 369 -13.99 -40.75 7.49
CA ILE A 369 -14.39 -39.76 6.49
C ILE A 369 -14.09 -40.31 5.10
N VAL A 370 -15.13 -40.77 4.42
CA VAL A 370 -15.02 -41.14 3.01
C VAL A 370 -15.09 -39.87 2.18
N SER A 371 -14.10 -39.63 1.33
CA SER A 371 -14.06 -38.41 0.52
C SER A 371 -13.63 -38.70 -0.91
N GLU A 372 -14.32 -38.05 -1.86
CA GLU A 372 -14.08 -38.13 -3.30
C GLU A 372 -13.75 -36.73 -3.83
N SER A 373 -12.77 -36.62 -4.71
CA SER A 373 -12.42 -35.33 -5.34
C SER A 373 -13.45 -34.96 -6.39
N ILE A 374 -13.95 -33.73 -6.34
CA ILE A 374 -14.91 -33.20 -7.32
C ILE A 374 -14.31 -31.94 -7.97
N PRO A 375 -14.66 -31.66 -9.24
CA PRO A 375 -14.16 -30.47 -9.92
C PRO A 375 -14.70 -29.17 -9.28
N LEU A 376 -13.91 -28.10 -9.38
CA LEU A 376 -14.36 -26.75 -9.05
C LEU A 376 -15.49 -26.33 -10.01
N ASN A 377 -16.44 -25.55 -9.51
CA ASN A 377 -17.47 -24.96 -10.37
C ASN A 377 -16.88 -23.83 -11.25
N ALA A 378 -17.64 -23.36 -12.25
CA ALA A 378 -17.15 -22.36 -13.21
C ALA A 378 -16.76 -21.03 -12.56
N SER A 379 -17.42 -20.62 -11.47
CA SER A 379 -17.09 -19.39 -10.71
C SER A 379 -15.80 -19.56 -9.93
N GLU A 380 -15.63 -20.71 -9.26
CA GLU A 380 -14.44 -21.07 -8.51
C GLU A 380 -13.22 -21.17 -9.45
N GLN A 381 -13.36 -21.83 -10.60
CA GLN A 381 -12.30 -21.94 -11.61
C GLN A 381 -11.88 -20.57 -12.13
N ARG A 382 -12.83 -19.69 -12.45
CA ARG A 382 -12.55 -18.33 -12.92
C ARG A 382 -11.83 -17.50 -11.86
N PHE A 383 -12.23 -17.62 -10.60
CA PHE A 383 -11.62 -16.89 -9.50
C PHE A 383 -10.19 -17.36 -9.24
N PHE A 384 -9.99 -18.66 -8.98
CA PHE A 384 -8.69 -19.21 -8.63
C PHE A 384 -7.71 -19.25 -9.80
N GLY A 385 -8.20 -19.27 -11.05
CA GLY A 385 -7.37 -19.16 -12.25
C GLY A 385 -6.52 -17.87 -12.31
N ASN A 386 -6.97 -16.80 -11.62
CA ASN A 386 -6.21 -15.56 -11.50
C ASN A 386 -5.03 -15.66 -10.47
N TYR A 387 -4.96 -16.76 -9.71
CA TYR A 387 -3.98 -16.93 -8.62
C TYR A 387 -3.23 -18.27 -8.75
N PRO A 388 -2.30 -18.41 -9.70
CA PRO A 388 -1.62 -19.68 -10.00
C PRO A 388 -0.80 -20.26 -8.84
N ALA A 389 -0.42 -19.43 -7.86
CA ALA A 389 0.29 -19.85 -6.64
C ALA A 389 -0.65 -20.40 -5.55
N THR A 390 -1.93 -20.68 -5.88
CA THR A 390 -2.92 -21.19 -4.93
C THR A 390 -3.18 -22.66 -5.22
N LYS A 391 -3.20 -23.49 -4.18
CA LYS A 391 -3.62 -24.90 -4.30
C LYS A 391 -5.03 -25.04 -3.79
N THR A 392 -5.94 -25.45 -4.65
CA THR A 392 -7.35 -25.66 -4.34
C THR A 392 -7.69 -27.13 -4.44
N GLU A 393 -8.44 -27.65 -3.48
CA GLU A 393 -8.93 -29.01 -3.47
C GLU A 393 -10.39 -29.01 -3.03
N LYS A 394 -11.27 -29.59 -3.85
CA LYS A 394 -12.70 -29.72 -3.53
C LYS A 394 -13.06 -31.19 -3.45
N LYS A 395 -13.67 -31.56 -2.34
CA LYS A 395 -14.06 -32.94 -2.06
C LYS A 395 -15.52 -33.02 -1.65
N ARG A 396 -16.20 -34.06 -2.10
CA ARG A 396 -17.46 -34.52 -1.50
C ARG A 396 -17.11 -35.47 -0.36
N PHE A 397 -17.82 -35.38 0.75
CA PHE A 397 -17.54 -36.21 1.91
C PHE A 397 -18.80 -36.85 2.48
N VAL A 398 -18.57 -37.99 3.13
CA VAL A 398 -19.55 -38.69 3.97
C VAL A 398 -18.81 -39.07 5.28
N SER A 399 -19.41 -38.72 6.42
CA SER A 399 -18.86 -39.00 7.75
C SER A 399 -20.03 -39.25 8.71
N GLY A 400 -20.37 -40.52 8.98
CA GLY A 400 -21.59 -40.89 9.69
C GLY A 400 -22.84 -40.40 8.98
N ASN A 401 -23.64 -39.58 9.67
CA ASN A 401 -24.85 -38.96 9.10
C ASN A 401 -24.52 -37.64 8.34
N LEU A 402 -23.31 -37.13 8.45
CA LEU A 402 -22.92 -35.90 7.79
C LEU A 402 -22.55 -36.15 6.33
N ARG A 403 -23.14 -35.37 5.43
CA ARG A 403 -22.86 -35.37 4.01
C ARG A 403 -22.68 -33.93 3.53
N GLY A 404 -21.83 -33.76 2.53
CA GLY A 404 -21.61 -32.42 2.00
C GLY A 404 -20.40 -32.31 1.09
N SER A 405 -19.97 -31.07 0.84
CA SER A 405 -18.77 -30.77 0.10
C SER A 405 -17.83 -29.88 0.92
N MET A 406 -16.55 -30.06 0.74
CA MET A 406 -15.51 -29.30 1.39
C MET A 406 -14.58 -28.72 0.33
N LEU A 407 -14.35 -27.42 0.40
CA LEU A 407 -13.36 -26.70 -0.40
C LEU A 407 -12.22 -26.28 0.51
N THR A 408 -11.00 -26.63 0.15
CA THR A 408 -9.78 -26.16 0.81
C THR A 408 -8.96 -25.32 -0.15
N VAL A 409 -8.51 -24.17 0.31
CA VAL A 409 -7.71 -23.22 -0.47
C VAL A 409 -6.45 -22.90 0.31
N ALA A 410 -5.33 -23.40 -0.16
CA ALA A 410 -4.03 -23.14 0.44
C ALA A 410 -3.28 -22.05 -0.32
N SER A 411 -2.74 -21.08 0.38
CA SER A 411 -1.95 -20.00 -0.19
C SER A 411 -1.08 -19.31 0.86
N THR A 412 0.05 -18.77 0.42
CA THR A 412 0.89 -17.86 1.19
C THR A 412 0.46 -16.40 1.08
N SER A 413 -0.40 -16.07 0.10
CA SER A 413 -0.91 -14.72 -0.12
C SER A 413 -2.32 -14.55 0.44
N TRP A 414 -2.53 -13.52 1.26
CA TRP A 414 -3.84 -13.14 1.76
C TRP A 414 -4.80 -12.64 0.65
N GLN A 415 -4.28 -12.22 -0.49
CA GLN A 415 -5.06 -11.71 -1.64
C GLN A 415 -5.88 -12.79 -2.35
N THR A 416 -5.56 -14.07 -2.13
CA THR A 416 -6.22 -15.21 -2.78
C THR A 416 -7.50 -15.64 -2.10
N TYR A 417 -7.83 -15.04 -0.97
CA TYR A 417 -9.03 -15.39 -0.21
C TYR A 417 -10.13 -14.35 -0.39
N HIS A 418 -11.32 -14.83 -0.47
CA HIS A 418 -12.54 -14.06 -0.42
C HIS A 418 -13.52 -14.75 0.55
N ALA A 419 -14.55 -14.01 0.96
CA ALA A 419 -15.57 -14.56 1.84
C ALA A 419 -16.29 -15.72 1.16
N PRO A 420 -16.36 -16.94 1.76
CA PRO A 420 -17.08 -18.06 1.19
C PRO A 420 -18.55 -17.77 0.91
N GLU A 421 -19.15 -16.83 1.63
CA GLU A 421 -20.52 -16.36 1.42
C GLU A 421 -20.75 -15.86 0.00
N LEU A 422 -19.75 -15.19 -0.60
CA LEU A 422 -19.82 -14.73 -1.99
C LEU A 422 -19.93 -15.90 -2.97
N CYS A 423 -19.23 -17.01 -2.69
CA CYS A 423 -19.31 -18.21 -3.50
C CYS A 423 -20.70 -18.85 -3.41
N PHE A 424 -21.31 -18.89 -2.23
CA PHE A 424 -22.65 -19.41 -2.04
C PHE A 424 -23.69 -18.56 -2.78
N VAL A 425 -23.63 -17.23 -2.60
CA VAL A 425 -24.53 -16.30 -3.29
C VAL A 425 -24.35 -16.37 -4.81
N ALA A 426 -23.11 -16.39 -5.31
CA ALA A 426 -22.82 -16.53 -6.74
C ALA A 426 -23.30 -17.87 -7.33
N SER A 427 -23.43 -18.90 -6.48
CA SER A 427 -24.00 -20.21 -6.83
C SER A 427 -25.53 -20.27 -6.64
N GLY A 428 -26.19 -19.16 -6.36
CA GLY A 428 -27.63 -19.07 -6.17
C GLY A 428 -28.11 -19.59 -4.80
N ILE A 429 -27.22 -19.72 -3.82
CA ILE A 429 -27.55 -20.18 -2.47
C ILE A 429 -27.56 -18.94 -1.54
N PRO A 430 -28.74 -18.44 -1.15
CA PRO A 430 -28.81 -17.27 -0.25
C PRO A 430 -28.32 -17.60 1.14
N VAL A 431 -27.57 -16.66 1.72
CA VAL A 431 -27.12 -16.74 3.12
C VAL A 431 -28.16 -16.03 3.98
N ASN A 432 -28.69 -16.70 4.98
CA ASN A 432 -29.75 -16.17 5.84
C ASN A 432 -29.18 -15.64 7.16
N ARG A 433 -28.19 -16.36 7.75
CA ARG A 433 -27.61 -16.01 9.03
C ARG A 433 -26.15 -16.41 9.09
N ILE A 434 -25.34 -15.60 9.74
CA ILE A 434 -23.94 -15.91 10.05
C ILE A 434 -23.74 -15.74 11.55
N GLU A 435 -23.07 -16.72 12.15
CA GLU A 435 -22.73 -16.70 13.57
C GLU A 435 -21.26 -17.10 13.74
N ARG A 436 -20.65 -16.62 14.79
CA ARG A 436 -19.36 -17.10 15.25
C ARG A 436 -19.58 -18.25 16.23
N LYS A 437 -19.07 -19.42 15.93
CA LYS A 437 -19.21 -20.62 16.76
C LYS A 437 -17.84 -21.24 17.05
N GLN A 438 -17.70 -21.70 18.27
CA GLN A 438 -16.53 -22.51 18.65
C GLN A 438 -16.89 -23.98 18.41
N LEU A 439 -16.41 -24.54 17.30
CA LEU A 439 -16.72 -25.94 16.92
C LEU A 439 -15.89 -26.94 17.75
N THR A 440 -14.64 -26.58 18.06
CA THR A 440 -13.74 -27.37 18.89
C THR A 440 -12.90 -26.41 19.75
N PRO A 441 -12.18 -26.88 20.79
CA PRO A 441 -11.27 -26.01 21.56
C PRO A 441 -10.21 -25.31 20.69
N ALA A 442 -9.86 -25.89 19.51
CA ALA A 442 -8.86 -25.35 18.60
C ALA A 442 -9.46 -24.58 17.42
N VAL A 443 -10.77 -24.69 17.16
CA VAL A 443 -11.40 -24.13 15.94
C VAL A 443 -12.55 -23.23 16.32
N THR A 444 -12.34 -21.93 16.17
CA THR A 444 -13.41 -20.93 16.08
C THR A 444 -13.70 -20.70 14.59
N ALA A 445 -14.96 -20.89 14.21
CA ALA A 445 -15.40 -20.85 12.82
C ALA A 445 -16.60 -19.91 12.62
N ARG A 446 -16.83 -19.48 11.39
CA ARG A 446 -18.11 -18.89 10.98
C ARG A 446 -19.06 -20.00 10.61
N TRP A 447 -20.25 -19.95 11.20
CA TRP A 447 -21.36 -20.85 10.92
C TRP A 447 -22.43 -20.11 10.16
N LEU A 448 -22.85 -20.67 9.03
CA LEU A 448 -23.81 -20.06 8.12
C LEU A 448 -25.07 -20.92 8.05
N SER A 449 -26.22 -20.26 8.11
CA SER A 449 -27.51 -20.84 7.75
C SER A 449 -27.87 -20.36 6.33
N LEU A 450 -28.13 -21.31 5.44
CA LEU A 450 -28.29 -21.06 4.01
C LEU A 450 -29.65 -21.54 3.53
N LYS A 451 -30.14 -20.97 2.40
CA LYS A 451 -31.35 -21.41 1.69
C LYS A 451 -32.55 -21.58 2.64
N ASN A 452 -32.92 -20.51 3.32
CA ASN A 452 -34.02 -20.51 4.31
C ASN A 452 -33.85 -21.58 5.41
N ASN A 453 -32.62 -21.69 5.94
CA ASN A 453 -32.23 -22.65 6.97
C ASN A 453 -32.33 -24.13 6.55
N GLN A 454 -32.32 -24.41 5.26
CA GLN A 454 -32.34 -25.80 4.75
C GLN A 454 -30.92 -26.40 4.70
N LEU A 455 -29.88 -25.57 4.60
CA LEU A 455 -28.49 -25.97 4.51
C LEU A 455 -27.69 -25.29 5.58
N SER A 456 -26.61 -25.92 6.03
CA SER A 456 -25.61 -25.31 6.89
C SER A 456 -24.25 -25.28 6.20
N ALA A 457 -23.45 -24.26 6.49
CA ALA A 457 -22.06 -24.23 6.09
C ALA A 457 -21.18 -23.69 7.22
N THR A 458 -19.90 -24.00 7.17
CA THR A 458 -18.93 -23.45 8.11
C THR A 458 -17.60 -23.22 7.43
N TYR A 459 -16.84 -22.24 7.91
CA TYR A 459 -15.48 -22.02 7.45
C TYR A 459 -14.58 -21.41 8.52
N TRP A 460 -13.27 -21.66 8.37
CA TRP A 460 -12.20 -21.07 9.17
C TRP A 460 -10.91 -20.97 8.35
N LEU A 461 -9.98 -20.17 8.84
CA LEU A 461 -8.62 -20.04 8.35
C LEU A 461 -7.67 -20.75 9.31
N GLN A 462 -6.78 -21.56 8.79
CA GLN A 462 -5.85 -22.34 9.58
C GLN A 462 -4.43 -22.23 9.03
N SER A 463 -3.48 -21.91 9.91
CA SER A 463 -2.04 -22.03 9.69
C SER A 463 -1.45 -23.05 10.65
N ARG A 464 -0.12 -23.21 10.66
CA ARG A 464 0.56 -24.07 11.64
C ARG A 464 0.36 -23.61 13.09
N GLN A 465 0.28 -22.29 13.29
CA GLN A 465 0.32 -21.66 14.63
C GLN A 465 -1.03 -21.13 15.06
N LEU A 466 -1.85 -20.68 14.13
CA LEU A 466 -3.09 -19.99 14.42
C LEU A 466 -4.25 -20.55 13.60
N THR A 467 -5.41 -20.67 14.27
CA THR A 467 -6.70 -20.93 13.64
C THR A 467 -7.62 -19.75 13.97
N THR A 468 -8.27 -19.19 12.98
CA THR A 468 -9.12 -18.01 13.16
C THR A 468 -10.26 -17.97 12.15
N ASP A 469 -11.36 -17.35 12.53
CA ASP A 469 -12.47 -16.98 11.65
C ASP A 469 -12.35 -15.54 11.14
N ASN A 470 -11.34 -14.80 11.60
CA ASN A 470 -11.16 -13.38 11.33
C ASN A 470 -10.00 -13.14 10.35
N PHE A 471 -10.32 -12.52 9.21
CA PHE A 471 -9.36 -12.20 8.16
C PHE A 471 -8.30 -11.18 8.60
N MET A 472 -8.65 -10.20 9.44
CA MET A 472 -7.67 -9.22 9.95
C MET A 472 -6.66 -9.87 10.88
N SER A 473 -7.07 -10.87 11.68
CA SER A 473 -6.14 -11.66 12.49
C SER A 473 -5.15 -12.43 11.63
N ARG A 474 -5.57 -12.92 10.46
CA ARG A 474 -4.67 -13.52 9.48
C ARG A 474 -3.67 -12.52 8.93
N ILE A 475 -4.13 -11.33 8.45
CA ILE A 475 -3.22 -10.29 7.94
C ILE A 475 -2.21 -9.88 9.02
N SER A 476 -2.66 -9.68 10.27
CA SER A 476 -1.79 -9.35 11.38
C SER A 476 -0.74 -10.45 11.64
N SER A 477 -1.14 -11.71 11.56
CA SER A 477 -0.21 -12.84 11.68
C SER A 477 0.80 -12.89 10.53
N ASP A 478 0.37 -12.61 9.29
CA ASP A 478 1.26 -12.55 8.13
C ASP A 478 2.30 -11.42 8.23
N ILE A 479 1.96 -10.31 8.90
CA ILE A 479 2.90 -9.21 9.17
C ILE A 479 3.98 -9.63 10.17
N THR A 480 3.60 -10.39 11.21
CA THR A 480 4.52 -10.80 12.28
C THR A 480 5.32 -12.06 11.92
N HIS A 481 4.75 -12.96 11.15
CA HIS A 481 5.32 -14.26 10.79
C HIS A 481 5.21 -14.45 9.27
N LYS A 482 6.26 -14.10 8.54
CA LYS A 482 6.28 -14.22 7.09
C LYS A 482 6.27 -15.65 6.59
N ASN A 483 5.72 -15.80 5.38
CA ASN A 483 5.74 -17.04 4.60
C ASN A 483 5.01 -18.23 5.23
N HIS A 484 4.00 -17.98 6.06
CA HIS A 484 3.14 -19.07 6.52
C HIS A 484 2.10 -19.43 5.46
N THR A 485 2.03 -20.73 5.16
CA THR A 485 0.91 -21.24 4.38
C THR A 485 -0.34 -21.23 5.24
N TRP A 486 -1.38 -20.59 4.71
CA TRP A 486 -2.71 -20.62 5.27
C TRP A 486 -3.61 -21.49 4.42
N VAL A 487 -4.51 -22.19 5.07
CA VAL A 487 -5.57 -22.99 4.44
C VAL A 487 -6.90 -22.42 4.87
N LEU A 488 -7.70 -21.95 3.91
CA LEU A 488 -9.13 -21.73 4.11
C LEU A 488 -9.81 -23.09 4.00
N VAL A 489 -10.55 -23.46 5.01
CA VAL A 489 -11.44 -24.64 5.01
C VAL A 489 -12.87 -24.13 4.95
N SER A 490 -13.60 -24.49 3.90
CA SER A 490 -15.01 -24.16 3.72
C SER A 490 -15.80 -25.44 3.51
N ILE A 491 -16.79 -25.68 4.35
CA ILE A 491 -17.61 -26.90 4.38
C ILE A 491 -19.06 -26.51 4.16
N LEU A 492 -19.70 -27.12 3.19
CA LEU A 492 -21.14 -27.02 2.93
C LEU A 492 -21.78 -28.38 3.24
N PHE A 493 -22.72 -28.40 4.16
CA PHE A 493 -23.53 -29.60 4.49
C PHE A 493 -24.78 -29.65 3.62
N ASP A 494 -25.19 -30.86 3.22
CA ASP A 494 -26.34 -31.08 2.37
C ASP A 494 -27.69 -30.84 3.10
N ASN A 495 -27.64 -30.69 4.44
CA ASN A 495 -28.81 -30.45 5.30
C ASN A 495 -28.51 -29.36 6.34
N SER A 496 -29.57 -28.85 6.97
CA SER A 496 -29.44 -28.01 8.17
C SER A 496 -29.01 -28.89 9.34
N ILE A 497 -27.92 -28.47 9.99
CA ILE A 497 -27.27 -29.20 11.08
C ILE A 497 -26.99 -28.25 12.23
N ASN A 498 -27.12 -28.74 13.48
CA ASN A 498 -26.76 -27.99 14.64
C ASN A 498 -25.22 -28.01 14.84
N PRO A 499 -24.53 -26.86 14.97
CA PRO A 499 -23.10 -26.81 15.22
C PRO A 499 -22.65 -27.46 16.53
N GLU A 500 -23.55 -27.61 17.49
CA GLU A 500 -23.26 -28.20 18.80
C GLU A 500 -23.37 -29.74 18.81
N ASN A 501 -23.73 -30.34 17.68
CA ASN A 501 -23.79 -31.80 17.55
C ASN A 501 -22.37 -32.40 17.62
N ASP A 502 -22.20 -33.44 18.44
CA ASP A 502 -20.97 -34.19 18.62
C ASP A 502 -20.37 -34.71 17.30
N GLU A 503 -21.20 -35.12 16.36
CA GLU A 503 -20.76 -35.58 15.03
C GLU A 503 -20.08 -34.42 14.26
N VAL A 504 -20.62 -33.20 14.37
CA VAL A 504 -20.04 -31.99 13.72
C VAL A 504 -18.72 -31.62 14.37
N GLN A 505 -18.65 -31.65 15.70
CA GLN A 505 -17.45 -31.33 16.45
C GLN A 505 -16.33 -32.35 16.18
N ASN A 506 -16.66 -33.64 16.15
CA ASN A 506 -15.73 -34.70 15.79
C ASN A 506 -15.24 -34.58 14.35
N PHE A 507 -16.15 -34.31 13.42
CA PHE A 507 -15.80 -34.06 12.02
C PHE A 507 -14.87 -32.86 11.87
N ALA A 508 -15.21 -31.71 12.49
CA ALA A 508 -14.36 -30.51 12.50
C ALA A 508 -12.96 -30.77 13.09
N THR A 509 -12.88 -31.57 14.16
CA THR A 509 -11.62 -31.99 14.77
C THR A 509 -10.78 -32.82 13.80
N ASN A 510 -11.38 -33.76 13.09
CA ASN A 510 -10.71 -34.60 12.11
C ASN A 510 -10.19 -33.77 10.92
N VAL A 511 -10.99 -32.84 10.42
CA VAL A 511 -10.59 -31.92 9.34
C VAL A 511 -9.44 -31.01 9.81
N TYR A 512 -9.56 -30.42 10.99
CA TYR A 512 -8.50 -29.59 11.60
C TYR A 512 -7.17 -30.37 11.68
N ASN A 513 -7.20 -31.62 12.18
CA ASN A 513 -6.02 -32.45 12.31
C ASN A 513 -5.42 -32.83 10.95
N ALA A 514 -6.25 -33.15 9.95
CA ALA A 514 -5.82 -33.42 8.57
C ALA A 514 -5.11 -32.22 7.95
N VAL A 515 -5.64 -31.01 8.11
CA VAL A 515 -5.02 -29.76 7.64
C VAL A 515 -3.72 -29.51 8.40
N LYS A 516 -3.70 -29.69 9.71
CA LYS A 516 -2.50 -29.52 10.55
C LYS A 516 -1.36 -30.46 10.13
N GLN A 517 -1.68 -31.73 9.81
CA GLN A 517 -0.72 -32.71 9.29
C GLN A 517 -0.20 -32.33 7.91
N SER A 518 -1.10 -31.90 7.00
CA SER A 518 -0.76 -31.43 5.67
C SER A 518 0.22 -30.24 5.70
N LEU A 519 0.03 -29.31 6.63
CA LEU A 519 0.92 -28.17 6.86
C LEU A 519 2.27 -28.57 7.49
N LYS A 520 2.37 -29.70 8.20
CA LYS A 520 3.64 -30.20 8.78
C LYS A 520 4.55 -30.87 7.74
N GLY A 521 4.00 -31.47 6.69
CA GLY A 521 4.74 -32.15 5.62
C GLY A 521 5.69 -31.24 4.82
N GLU A 522 5.53 -29.92 4.94
CA GLU A 522 6.33 -28.87 4.30
C GLU A 522 7.84 -28.89 4.72
N VAL A 523 8.18 -29.42 5.91
CA VAL A 523 9.56 -29.35 6.43
C VAL A 523 10.47 -30.45 5.87
N ASN A 524 9.91 -31.60 5.50
CA ASN A 524 10.73 -32.74 5.09
C ASN A 524 11.24 -32.66 3.64
N GLU A 525 10.60 -31.89 2.76
CA GLU A 525 11.06 -31.72 1.38
C GLU A 525 12.12 -30.62 1.21
N SER A 526 12.12 -29.60 2.09
CA SER A 526 13.12 -28.52 2.04
C SER A 526 14.47 -28.89 2.69
N GLN A 527 14.54 -29.95 3.51
CA GLN A 527 15.77 -30.43 4.11
C GLN A 527 16.49 -31.54 3.28
N THR A 528 15.87 -32.07 2.25
CA THR A 528 16.44 -33.09 1.36
C THR A 528 17.04 -32.51 0.07
N SER A 529 17.06 -31.20 -0.11
CA SER A 529 17.62 -30.52 -1.30
C SER A 529 18.77 -29.56 -0.95
N ILE A 530 19.65 -29.95 0.00
CA ILE A 530 20.95 -29.30 0.21
C ILE A 530 22.06 -30.28 -0.20
#